data_4d96cdc0771810f7954b9bf0ff30e338
#
_entry.id   4d96cdc0771810f7954b9bf0ff30e338
#
_cell.length_a   1.000
_cell.length_b   1.000
_cell.length_c   1.000
_cell.angle_alpha   90.00
_cell.angle_beta   90.00
_cell.angle_gamma   90.00
#
_symmetry.space_group_name_H-M   'P 1'
#
loop_
_entity.id
_entity.type
_entity.pdbx_description
1 polymer ?
#
loop_
_entity_poly.entity_id
_entity_poly.type
_entity_poly.pdbx_seq_one_letter_code
_entity_poly.pdbx_strand_id
1 'polypeptide(L)'
;DHDRGVIVGRRTFGKGLVQRPVELPDGSMIRLTVSHYYTPSGRCIQKPYVKGEKEKYNEDLNTRFTHGELMHLDSIHLDSTKVYTTLEKHRTVYGGGGIMPDIFVPLDTTSYTPYYRALSRNNLITQAALRFTDSNRKPILRRYKSFDDYLSSYTIPTSLLDDIEKEAEKKGIKPKDEAERKEAREDMAFM
;
A
#
# COMPACT_ATOMS: atom_id res chain seq x y z
N ASP A 1 -6.69 -13.92 -16.91
CA ASP A 1 -6.64 -14.31 -18.33
C ASP A 1 -7.37 -15.65 -18.63
N HIS A 2 -7.61 -16.50 -17.62
CA HIS A 2 -8.42 -17.75 -17.72
C HIS A 2 -9.90 -17.53 -17.38
N ASP A 3 -10.35 -16.32 -17.21
CA ASP A 3 -11.75 -15.96 -16.91
C ASP A 3 -12.39 -16.72 -15.72
N ARG A 4 -11.58 -17.16 -14.76
CA ARG A 4 -12.02 -17.95 -13.60
C ARG A 4 -12.60 -17.15 -12.46
N GLY A 5 -12.51 -15.84 -12.50
CA GLY A 5 -12.96 -14.95 -11.43
C GLY A 5 -13.11 -13.51 -11.91
N VAL A 6 -13.62 -12.68 -11.04
CA VAL A 6 -13.79 -11.23 -11.23
C VAL A 6 -12.74 -10.49 -10.43
N ILE A 7 -12.04 -9.56 -11.05
CA ILE A 7 -11.05 -8.71 -10.40
C ILE A 7 -11.73 -7.42 -9.98
N VAL A 8 -11.72 -7.15 -8.68
CA VAL A 8 -12.37 -5.96 -8.08
C VAL A 8 -11.31 -5.05 -7.48
N GLY A 9 -11.39 -3.76 -7.72
CA GLY A 9 -10.46 -2.78 -7.15
C GLY A 9 -9.97 -1.74 -8.14
N ARG A 10 -8.68 -1.44 -8.12
CA ARG A 10 -8.01 -0.48 -9.00
C ARG A 10 -6.94 -1.15 -9.84
N ARG A 11 -6.46 -0.47 -10.88
CA ARG A 11 -5.33 -0.96 -11.68
C ARG A 11 -4.13 -1.28 -10.80
N THR A 12 -3.55 -2.45 -10.96
CA THR A 12 -2.39 -2.87 -10.16
C THR A 12 -1.14 -2.07 -10.52
N PHE A 13 -0.13 -2.11 -9.65
CA PHE A 13 1.10 -1.31 -9.79
C PHE A 13 1.86 -1.60 -11.09
N GLY A 14 1.81 -2.84 -11.58
CA GLY A 14 2.54 -3.23 -12.78
C GLY A 14 3.99 -3.66 -12.52
N LYS A 15 4.22 -4.44 -11.46
CA LYS A 15 5.51 -5.11 -11.24
C LYS A 15 5.40 -6.57 -11.65
N GLY A 16 5.91 -6.89 -12.84
CA GLY A 16 5.92 -8.23 -13.41
C GLY A 16 7.34 -8.75 -13.68
N LEU A 17 8.21 -8.77 -12.64
CA LEU A 17 9.62 -9.10 -12.74
C LEU A 17 9.94 -10.42 -12.03
N VAL A 18 10.74 -11.26 -12.67
CA VAL A 18 11.42 -12.39 -12.06
C VAL A 18 12.75 -11.91 -11.51
N GLN A 19 12.98 -12.11 -10.21
CA GLN A 19 14.22 -11.73 -9.55
C GLN A 19 14.88 -12.97 -8.93
N ARG A 20 16.21 -13.07 -9.06
CA ARG A 20 17.00 -14.12 -8.41
C ARG A 20 17.99 -13.52 -7.43
N PRO A 21 18.13 -14.12 -6.24
CA PRO A 21 19.25 -13.79 -5.35
C PRO A 21 20.55 -14.34 -5.94
N VAL A 22 21.61 -13.57 -5.82
CA VAL A 22 23.00 -13.95 -6.18
C VAL A 22 23.87 -13.68 -4.96
N GLU A 23 24.48 -14.73 -4.43
CA GLU A 23 25.42 -14.61 -3.31
C GLU A 23 26.74 -14.05 -3.80
N LEU A 24 27.34 -13.18 -2.97
CA LEU A 24 28.67 -12.60 -3.20
C LEU A 24 29.71 -13.31 -2.33
N PRO A 25 31.03 -13.22 -2.67
CA PRO A 25 32.08 -13.91 -1.94
C PRO A 25 32.21 -13.56 -0.44
N ASP A 26 31.71 -12.41 -0.04
CA ASP A 26 31.68 -11.93 1.35
C ASP A 26 30.45 -12.41 2.16
N GLY A 27 29.59 -13.25 1.56
CA GLY A 27 28.35 -13.75 2.15
C GLY A 27 27.19 -12.78 2.03
N SER A 28 27.37 -11.61 1.46
CA SER A 28 26.27 -10.71 1.13
C SER A 28 25.49 -11.20 -0.09
N MET A 29 24.30 -10.65 -0.32
CA MET A 29 23.40 -11.12 -1.38
C MET A 29 22.82 -9.94 -2.16
N ILE A 30 22.87 -10.01 -3.48
CA ILE A 30 22.17 -9.08 -4.36
C ILE A 30 20.94 -9.75 -4.97
N ARG A 31 19.88 -8.98 -5.19
CA ARG A 31 18.69 -9.43 -5.92
C ARG A 31 18.69 -8.83 -7.31
N LEU A 32 18.85 -9.68 -8.31
CA LEU A 32 18.97 -9.29 -9.70
C LEU A 32 17.70 -9.64 -10.48
N THR A 33 17.18 -8.69 -11.26
CA THR A 33 16.11 -8.94 -12.22
C THR A 33 16.66 -9.69 -13.43
N VAL A 34 16.10 -10.84 -13.75
CA VAL A 34 16.57 -11.74 -14.83
C VAL A 34 15.55 -11.90 -15.96
N SER A 35 14.25 -11.63 -15.72
CA SER A 35 13.20 -11.80 -16.73
C SER A 35 11.94 -11.00 -16.38
N HIS A 36 11.01 -10.92 -17.32
CA HIS A 36 9.63 -10.45 -17.12
C HIS A 36 8.66 -11.63 -16.97
N TYR A 37 7.56 -11.40 -16.25
CA TYR A 37 6.39 -12.29 -16.28
C TYR A 37 5.54 -12.00 -17.50
N TYR A 38 5.08 -13.07 -18.11
CA TYR A 38 4.05 -13.04 -19.13
C TYR A 38 2.85 -13.84 -18.64
N THR A 39 1.67 -13.31 -18.82
CA THR A 39 0.43 -14.01 -18.45
C THR A 39 0.05 -15.04 -19.53
N PRO A 40 -0.92 -15.94 -19.27
CA PRO A 40 -1.34 -16.92 -20.25
C PRO A 40 -1.78 -16.37 -21.61
N SER A 41 -2.27 -15.13 -21.67
CA SER A 41 -2.57 -14.45 -22.93
C SER A 41 -1.33 -13.86 -23.64
N GLY A 42 -0.15 -14.02 -23.07
CA GLY A 42 1.11 -13.48 -23.60
C GLY A 42 1.40 -12.03 -23.22
N ARG A 43 0.50 -11.34 -22.51
CA ARG A 43 0.74 -9.95 -22.10
C ARG A 43 1.77 -9.83 -20.98
N CYS A 44 2.66 -8.84 -21.07
CA CYS A 44 3.52 -8.43 -19.98
C CYS A 44 2.81 -7.38 -19.14
N ILE A 45 2.69 -7.62 -17.82
CA ILE A 45 2.05 -6.69 -16.89
C ILE A 45 3.02 -5.63 -16.34
N GLN A 46 4.32 -5.79 -16.61
CA GLN A 46 5.35 -4.87 -16.13
C GLN A 46 5.15 -3.48 -16.76
N LYS A 47 5.10 -2.45 -15.94
CA LYS A 47 5.12 -1.07 -16.41
C LYS A 47 6.49 -0.71 -16.99
N PRO A 48 6.56 0.25 -17.93
CA PRO A 48 7.82 0.64 -18.56
C PRO A 48 8.89 1.04 -17.54
N TYR A 49 10.11 0.63 -17.79
CA TYR A 49 11.29 1.01 -17.02
C TYR A 49 12.42 1.40 -17.98
N VAL A 50 12.95 2.59 -17.79
CA VAL A 50 14.13 3.06 -18.52
C VAL A 50 15.33 3.08 -17.58
N LYS A 51 16.43 2.48 -18.00
CA LYS A 51 17.68 2.44 -17.22
C LYS A 51 18.14 3.87 -16.93
N GLY A 52 18.40 4.16 -15.66
CA GLY A 52 18.78 5.50 -15.18
C GLY A 52 17.61 6.39 -14.73
N GLU A 53 16.36 6.06 -15.08
CA GLU A 53 15.18 6.85 -14.73
C GLU A 53 14.40 6.23 -13.55
N LYS A 54 15.09 5.85 -12.48
CA LYS A 54 14.48 5.23 -11.29
C LYS A 54 13.46 6.13 -10.62
N GLU A 55 13.69 7.41 -10.56
CA GLU A 55 12.81 8.40 -9.96
C GLU A 55 11.47 8.44 -10.71
N LYS A 56 11.51 8.59 -12.02
CA LYS A 56 10.33 8.57 -12.88
C LYS A 56 9.51 7.27 -12.76
N TYR A 57 10.19 6.14 -12.61
CA TYR A 57 9.54 4.86 -12.36
C TYR A 57 8.80 4.85 -11.01
N ASN A 58 9.37 5.45 -9.98
CA ASN A 58 8.76 5.52 -8.64
C ASN A 58 7.63 6.56 -8.57
N GLU A 59 7.74 7.66 -9.33
CA GLU A 59 6.74 8.72 -9.40
C GLU A 59 5.44 8.30 -10.10
N ASP A 60 5.46 7.24 -10.89
CA ASP A 60 4.29 6.77 -11.65
C ASP A 60 3.02 6.65 -10.79
N LEU A 61 3.11 6.09 -9.59
CA LEU A 61 1.94 5.94 -8.72
C LEU A 61 1.41 7.29 -8.24
N ASN A 62 2.30 8.24 -7.94
CA ASN A 62 1.91 9.60 -7.58
C ASN A 62 1.28 10.34 -8.77
N THR A 63 1.84 10.17 -9.95
CA THR A 63 1.28 10.71 -11.21
C THR A 63 -0.11 10.16 -11.46
N ARG A 64 -0.32 8.86 -11.29
CA ARG A 64 -1.64 8.21 -11.42
C ARG A 64 -2.65 8.77 -10.41
N PHE A 65 -2.20 9.03 -9.18
CA PHE A 65 -3.03 9.65 -8.15
C PHE A 65 -3.42 11.09 -8.53
N THR A 66 -2.44 11.91 -8.92
CA THR A 66 -2.67 13.34 -9.27
C THR A 66 -3.52 13.51 -10.52
N HIS A 67 -3.47 12.56 -11.46
CA HIS A 67 -4.32 12.54 -12.66
C HIS A 67 -5.71 11.95 -12.40
N GLY A 68 -6.02 11.58 -11.14
CA GLY A 68 -7.34 11.07 -10.76
C GLY A 68 -7.59 9.59 -11.09
N GLU A 69 -6.59 8.86 -11.58
CA GLU A 69 -6.75 7.45 -11.97
C GLU A 69 -7.22 6.56 -10.83
N LEU A 70 -6.86 6.89 -9.59
CA LEU A 70 -7.28 6.10 -8.43
C LEU A 70 -8.72 6.38 -7.99
N MET A 71 -9.31 7.50 -8.44
CA MET A 71 -10.66 7.94 -8.08
C MET A 71 -11.68 7.77 -9.20
N HIS A 72 -11.23 7.86 -10.47
CA HIS A 72 -12.11 7.88 -11.63
C HIS A 72 -11.64 6.88 -12.69
N LEU A 73 -12.55 6.01 -13.12
CA LEU A 73 -12.28 5.02 -14.17
C LEU A 73 -11.88 5.69 -15.51
N ASP A 74 -12.56 6.78 -15.85
CA ASP A 74 -12.34 7.50 -17.11
C ASP A 74 -10.98 8.20 -17.20
N SER A 75 -10.30 8.37 -16.06
CA SER A 75 -8.94 8.93 -16.00
C SER A 75 -7.85 7.90 -16.30
N ILE A 76 -8.20 6.64 -16.53
CA ILE A 76 -7.25 5.57 -16.79
C ILE A 76 -6.88 5.54 -18.28
N HIS A 77 -5.63 5.80 -18.58
CA HIS A 77 -5.09 5.73 -19.93
C HIS A 77 -4.34 4.41 -20.12
N LEU A 78 -4.79 3.60 -21.06
CA LEU A 78 -4.20 2.32 -21.40
C LEU A 78 -3.49 2.42 -22.76
N ASP A 79 -2.40 1.66 -22.89
CA ASP A 79 -1.64 1.58 -24.14
C ASP A 79 -2.42 0.73 -25.15
N SER A 80 -3.06 1.41 -26.11
CA SER A 80 -3.85 0.77 -27.17
C SER A 80 -3.03 -0.08 -28.14
N THR A 81 -1.69 -0.02 -28.05
CA THR A 81 -0.80 -0.87 -28.87
C THR A 81 -0.53 -2.22 -28.21
N LYS A 82 -0.86 -2.38 -26.94
CA LYS A 82 -0.64 -3.61 -26.16
C LYS A 82 -1.94 -4.30 -25.77
N VAL A 83 -2.72 -4.63 -26.79
CA VAL A 83 -4.02 -5.27 -26.66
C VAL A 83 -3.88 -6.79 -26.78
N TYR A 84 -4.52 -7.50 -25.88
CA TYR A 84 -4.57 -8.97 -25.82
C TYR A 84 -5.99 -9.43 -25.55
N THR A 85 -6.25 -10.74 -25.64
CA THR A 85 -7.55 -11.32 -25.32
C THR A 85 -7.41 -12.42 -24.27
N THR A 86 -8.40 -12.54 -23.41
CA THR A 86 -8.48 -13.67 -22.48
C THR A 86 -8.74 -14.98 -23.22
N LEU A 87 -8.38 -16.12 -22.61
CA LEU A 87 -8.34 -17.41 -23.30
C LEU A 87 -9.71 -18.03 -23.55
N GLU A 88 -10.67 -17.83 -22.66
CA GLU A 88 -11.98 -18.51 -22.73
C GLU A 88 -13.08 -17.58 -23.25
N LYS A 89 -13.20 -16.38 -22.65
CA LYS A 89 -14.29 -15.43 -23.00
C LYS A 89 -13.85 -14.39 -24.04
N HIS A 90 -12.59 -14.42 -24.48
CA HIS A 90 -12.02 -13.49 -25.45
C HIS A 90 -12.24 -12.01 -25.11
N ARG A 91 -12.24 -11.66 -23.82
CA ARG A 91 -12.36 -10.28 -23.34
C ARG A 91 -11.08 -9.53 -23.67
N THR A 92 -11.21 -8.28 -24.07
CA THR A 92 -10.07 -7.39 -24.28
C THR A 92 -9.35 -7.09 -22.97
N VAL A 93 -8.03 -7.27 -22.92
CA VAL A 93 -7.17 -6.95 -21.80
C VAL A 93 -5.91 -6.25 -22.30
N TYR A 94 -5.26 -5.48 -21.41
CA TYR A 94 -4.13 -4.62 -21.78
C TYR A 94 -2.87 -5.04 -21.04
N GLY A 95 -1.71 -4.85 -21.68
CA GLY A 95 -0.39 -5.08 -21.11
C GLY A 95 0.37 -3.78 -20.82
N GLY A 96 1.58 -3.90 -20.25
CA GLY A 96 2.52 -2.80 -20.11
C GLY A 96 2.26 -1.81 -18.98
N GLY A 97 1.33 -2.09 -18.06
CA GLY A 97 1.01 -1.11 -17.01
C GLY A 97 0.16 -1.66 -15.85
N GLY A 98 0.35 -2.92 -15.50
CA GLY A 98 -0.45 -3.58 -14.47
C GLY A 98 -1.68 -4.29 -15.04
N ILE A 99 -2.57 -4.70 -14.16
CA ILE A 99 -3.82 -5.40 -14.48
C ILE A 99 -4.99 -4.48 -14.17
N MET A 100 -5.86 -4.30 -15.14
CA MET A 100 -7.13 -3.58 -14.97
C MET A 100 -8.14 -4.45 -14.24
N PRO A 101 -8.89 -3.90 -13.28
CA PRO A 101 -10.01 -4.61 -12.67
C PRO A 101 -11.19 -4.73 -13.64
N ASP A 102 -12.01 -5.77 -13.43
CA ASP A 102 -13.31 -5.92 -14.09
C ASP A 102 -14.36 -4.99 -13.47
N ILE A 103 -14.25 -4.78 -12.15
CA ILE A 103 -15.07 -3.85 -11.36
C ILE A 103 -14.15 -2.85 -10.69
N PHE A 104 -14.25 -1.60 -11.11
CA PHE A 104 -13.46 -0.52 -10.51
C PHE A 104 -14.07 -0.09 -9.18
N VAL A 105 -13.21 0.01 -8.15
CA VAL A 105 -13.56 0.57 -6.84
C VAL A 105 -12.66 1.77 -6.61
N PRO A 106 -13.19 2.99 -6.54
CA PRO A 106 -12.40 4.19 -6.33
C PRO A 106 -11.67 4.16 -4.99
N LEU A 107 -10.56 4.89 -4.91
CA LEU A 107 -9.86 5.11 -3.65
C LEU A 107 -10.75 5.98 -2.76
N ASP A 108 -11.10 5.46 -1.60
CA ASP A 108 -11.74 6.26 -0.58
C ASP A 108 -10.73 7.26 -0.01
N THR A 109 -11.00 8.54 -0.22
CA THR A 109 -10.19 9.66 0.29
C THR A 109 -10.86 10.34 1.49
N THR A 110 -12.03 9.86 1.90
CA THR A 110 -12.83 10.45 2.99
C THR A 110 -12.65 9.71 4.32
N SER A 111 -12.20 8.44 4.28
CA SER A 111 -12.13 7.56 5.45
C SER A 111 -11.16 8.02 6.54
N TYR A 112 -10.26 8.95 6.28
CA TYR A 112 -9.30 9.40 7.29
C TYR A 112 -9.10 10.91 7.21
N THR A 113 -9.00 11.55 8.37
CA THR A 113 -8.75 12.98 8.47
C THR A 113 -7.39 13.38 7.85
N PRO A 114 -7.20 14.62 7.39
CA PRO A 114 -5.90 15.14 6.96
C PRO A 114 -4.83 14.99 8.06
N TYR A 115 -5.18 15.18 9.31
CA TYR A 115 -4.30 15.00 10.45
C TYR A 115 -3.83 13.54 10.57
N TYR A 116 -4.74 12.56 10.57
CA TYR A 116 -4.40 11.14 10.60
C TYR A 116 -3.47 10.75 9.44
N ARG A 117 -3.78 11.22 8.22
CA ARG A 117 -2.92 10.97 7.05
C ARG A 117 -1.52 11.55 7.20
N ALA A 118 -1.39 12.73 7.83
CA ALA A 118 -0.10 13.34 8.12
C ALA A 118 0.69 12.53 9.15
N LEU A 119 0.05 12.03 10.21
CA LEU A 119 0.66 11.13 11.20
C LEU A 119 1.19 9.85 10.55
N SER A 120 0.39 9.24 9.70
CA SER A 120 0.72 8.00 8.97
C SER A 120 1.88 8.21 7.99
N ARG A 121 1.84 9.25 7.15
CA ARG A 121 2.90 9.59 6.19
C ARG A 121 4.25 9.85 6.85
N ASN A 122 4.24 10.42 8.06
CA ASN A 122 5.45 10.66 8.84
C ASN A 122 5.85 9.46 9.70
N ASN A 123 5.17 8.32 9.54
CA ASN A 123 5.42 7.07 10.26
C ASN A 123 5.34 7.20 11.80
N LEU A 124 4.62 8.18 12.31
CA LEU A 124 4.56 8.48 13.76
C LEU A 124 3.80 7.41 14.51
N ILE A 125 2.69 6.91 13.96
CA ILE A 125 1.85 5.87 14.55
C ILE A 125 2.68 4.59 14.74
N THR A 126 3.30 4.09 13.67
CA THR A 126 4.11 2.86 13.71
C THR A 126 5.29 2.99 14.65
N GLN A 127 6.01 4.12 14.63
CA GLN A 127 7.16 4.32 15.52
C GLN A 127 6.75 4.37 17.00
N ALA A 128 5.64 5.02 17.33
CA ALA A 128 5.13 5.05 18.69
C ALA A 128 4.66 3.66 19.15
N ALA A 129 3.94 2.93 18.31
CA ALA A 129 3.51 1.57 18.58
C ALA A 129 4.69 0.62 18.84
N LEU A 130 5.76 0.71 18.04
CA LEU A 130 6.97 -0.10 18.25
C LEU A 130 7.64 0.23 19.59
N ARG A 131 7.87 1.52 19.88
CA ARG A 131 8.47 1.94 21.18
C ARG A 131 7.61 1.48 22.36
N PHE A 132 6.30 1.66 22.25
CA PHE A 132 5.36 1.22 23.30
C PHE A 132 5.42 -0.29 23.50
N THR A 133 5.38 -1.06 22.42
CA THR A 133 5.44 -2.54 22.49
C THR A 133 6.74 -3.02 23.10
N ASP A 134 7.87 -2.45 22.70
CA ASP A 134 9.18 -2.82 23.26
C ASP A 134 9.28 -2.54 24.75
N SER A 135 8.76 -1.39 25.18
CA SER A 135 8.77 -1.00 26.61
C SER A 135 7.78 -1.80 27.45
N ASN A 136 6.68 -2.27 26.84
CA ASN A 136 5.59 -2.95 27.55
C ASN A 136 5.47 -4.45 27.25
N ARG A 137 6.41 -5.04 26.50
CA ARG A 137 6.37 -6.46 26.10
C ARG A 137 6.13 -7.41 27.27
N LYS A 138 6.91 -7.27 28.33
CA LYS A 138 6.79 -8.15 29.51
C LYS A 138 5.44 -8.01 30.23
N PRO A 139 4.94 -6.80 30.55
CA PRO A 139 3.61 -6.61 31.10
C PRO A 139 2.49 -7.18 30.22
N ILE A 140 2.54 -6.94 28.90
CA ILE A 140 1.55 -7.45 27.96
C ILE A 140 1.52 -8.98 27.99
N LEU A 141 2.66 -9.65 27.86
CA LEU A 141 2.76 -11.11 27.89
C LEU A 141 2.36 -11.73 29.25
N ARG A 142 2.49 -10.97 30.35
CA ARG A 142 2.01 -11.43 31.66
C ARG A 142 0.49 -11.35 31.78
N ARG A 143 -0.12 -10.30 31.19
CA ARG A 143 -1.56 -10.04 31.27
C ARG A 143 -2.34 -10.95 30.33
N TYR A 144 -1.92 -11.08 29.10
CA TYR A 144 -2.59 -11.85 28.05
C TYR A 144 -1.87 -13.18 27.84
N LYS A 145 -2.54 -14.29 28.14
CA LYS A 145 -1.93 -15.63 28.10
C LYS A 145 -2.06 -16.31 26.74
N SER A 146 -3.01 -15.87 25.92
CA SER A 146 -3.21 -16.34 24.55
C SER A 146 -3.44 -15.17 23.60
N PHE A 147 -3.34 -15.45 22.30
CA PHE A 147 -3.68 -14.47 21.28
C PHE A 147 -5.17 -14.10 21.32
N ASP A 148 -6.05 -15.07 21.55
CA ASP A 148 -7.49 -14.83 21.62
C ASP A 148 -7.88 -13.94 22.80
N ASP A 149 -7.22 -14.14 23.95
CA ASP A 149 -7.39 -13.28 25.14
C ASP A 149 -6.94 -11.84 24.84
N TYR A 150 -5.78 -11.70 24.19
CA TYR A 150 -5.28 -10.40 23.75
C TYR A 150 -6.24 -9.74 22.75
N LEU A 151 -6.67 -10.43 21.71
CA LEU A 151 -7.53 -9.90 20.66
C LEU A 151 -8.90 -9.44 21.19
N SER A 152 -9.44 -10.17 22.15
CA SER A 152 -10.79 -9.88 22.69
C SER A 152 -10.81 -8.79 23.77
N SER A 153 -9.70 -8.56 24.47
CA SER A 153 -9.69 -7.71 25.66
C SER A 153 -8.64 -6.60 25.70
N TYR A 154 -7.72 -6.57 24.70
CA TYR A 154 -6.74 -5.49 24.62
C TYR A 154 -7.39 -4.20 24.11
N THR A 155 -7.11 -3.11 24.80
CA THR A 155 -7.49 -1.76 24.36
C THR A 155 -6.24 -0.90 24.27
N ILE A 156 -6.16 -0.07 23.24
CA ILE A 156 -5.05 0.85 23.04
C ILE A 156 -5.06 1.89 24.17
N PRO A 157 -3.96 2.01 24.94
CA PRO A 157 -3.90 2.98 26.03
C PRO A 157 -3.92 4.44 25.50
N THR A 158 -4.65 5.30 26.19
CA THR A 158 -4.70 6.73 25.88
C THR A 158 -3.30 7.36 25.88
N SER A 159 -2.39 6.91 26.74
CA SER A 159 -1.00 7.37 26.80
C SER A 159 -0.24 7.16 25.49
N LEU A 160 -0.53 6.08 24.74
CA LEU A 160 0.08 5.85 23.42
C LEU A 160 -0.40 6.90 22.41
N LEU A 161 -1.71 7.21 22.42
CA LEU A 161 -2.27 8.25 21.55
C LEU A 161 -1.70 9.63 21.89
N ASP A 162 -1.56 9.95 23.18
CA ASP A 162 -0.96 11.20 23.64
C ASP A 162 0.51 11.31 23.21
N ASP A 163 1.27 10.22 23.23
CA ASP A 163 2.66 10.21 22.79
C ASP A 163 2.79 10.42 21.26
N ILE A 164 1.86 9.86 20.47
CA ILE A 164 1.80 10.12 19.03
C ILE A 164 1.57 11.62 18.78
N GLU A 165 0.61 12.22 19.46
CA GLU A 165 0.28 13.64 19.32
C GLU A 165 1.44 14.56 19.73
N LYS A 166 2.12 14.27 20.84
CA LYS A 166 3.33 15.00 21.27
C LYS A 166 4.45 14.96 20.23
N GLU A 167 4.69 13.78 19.64
CA GLU A 167 5.70 13.67 18.58
C GLU A 167 5.28 14.40 17.30
N ALA A 168 3.98 14.41 16.99
CA ALA A 168 3.42 15.17 15.88
C ALA A 168 3.63 16.69 16.08
N GLU A 169 3.34 17.21 17.26
CA GLU A 169 3.54 18.63 17.60
C GLU A 169 4.99 19.06 17.44
N LYS A 170 5.97 18.23 17.85
CA LYS A 170 7.40 18.51 17.65
C LYS A 170 7.77 18.68 16.17
N LYS A 171 7.02 18.02 15.27
CA LYS A 171 7.19 18.11 13.81
C LYS A 171 6.29 19.19 13.18
N GLY A 172 5.55 19.96 13.96
CA GLY A 172 4.62 20.97 13.46
C GLY A 172 3.34 20.39 12.85
N ILE A 173 3.05 19.10 13.05
CA ILE A 173 1.84 18.43 12.58
C ILE A 173 0.76 18.60 13.65
N LYS A 174 -0.31 19.33 13.33
CA LYS A 174 -1.41 19.65 14.25
C LYS A 174 -2.75 19.37 13.59
N PRO A 175 -3.76 18.94 14.36
CA PRO A 175 -5.13 18.89 13.87
C PRO A 175 -5.65 20.30 13.59
N LYS A 176 -6.58 20.42 12.68
CA LYS A 176 -7.26 21.67 12.35
C LYS A 176 -8.11 22.18 13.52
N ASP A 177 -8.81 21.27 14.16
CA ASP A 177 -9.71 21.52 15.27
C ASP A 177 -9.83 20.29 16.18
N GLU A 178 -10.58 20.40 17.28
CA GLU A 178 -10.78 19.29 18.23
C GLU A 178 -11.64 18.16 17.66
N ALA A 179 -12.51 18.44 16.70
CA ALA A 179 -13.31 17.43 16.04
C ALA A 179 -12.41 16.51 15.19
N GLU A 180 -11.52 17.09 14.38
CA GLU A 180 -10.53 16.33 13.60
C GLU A 180 -9.58 15.52 14.50
N ARG A 181 -9.17 16.11 15.63
CA ARG A 181 -8.35 15.42 16.61
C ARG A 181 -9.04 14.18 17.16
N LYS A 182 -10.31 14.34 17.58
CA LYS A 182 -11.11 13.24 18.13
C LYS A 182 -11.29 12.11 17.12
N GLU A 183 -11.68 12.43 15.90
CA GLU A 183 -11.86 11.46 14.82
C GLU A 183 -10.54 10.71 14.53
N ALA A 184 -9.41 11.41 14.41
CA ALA A 184 -8.12 10.79 14.21
C ALA A 184 -7.70 9.87 15.37
N ARG A 185 -8.08 10.19 16.62
CA ARG A 185 -7.84 9.31 17.77
C ARG A 185 -8.68 8.03 17.72
N GLU A 186 -9.95 8.14 17.28
CA GLU A 186 -10.81 6.99 17.06
C GLU A 186 -10.23 6.07 15.98
N ASP A 187 -9.78 6.62 14.85
CA ASP A 187 -9.11 5.89 13.78
C ASP A 187 -7.83 5.18 14.26
N MET A 188 -6.99 5.88 15.05
CA MET A 188 -5.78 5.28 15.61
C MET A 188 -6.09 4.16 16.62
N ALA A 189 -7.20 4.24 17.33
CA ALA A 189 -7.61 3.23 18.31
C ALA A 189 -8.25 1.99 17.68
N PHE A 190 -8.71 2.09 16.43
CA PHE A 190 -9.33 0.97 15.69
C PHE A 190 -8.29 0.08 14.98
N MET A 191 -7.07 0.56 14.76
CA MET A 191 -5.99 -0.18 14.11
C MET A 191 -5.33 -1.23 15.02
#